data_d1b2e36ff258c4e24da8e966f6c32ef3
#
_entry.id   d1b2e36ff258c4e24da8e966f6c32ef3
#
_cell.length_a   1.000
_cell.length_b   1.000
_cell.length_c   1.000
_cell.angle_alpha   90.00
_cell.angle_beta   90.00
_cell.angle_gamma   90.00
#
_symmetry.space_group_name_H-M   'P 1'
#
loop_
_entity.id
_entity.type
_entity.pdbx_description
1 polymer ?
#
loop_
_entity_poly.entity_id
_entity_poly.type
_entity_poly.pdbx_seq_one_letter_code
_entity_poly.pdbx_strand_id
1 'polypeptide(L)'
;MLSTVNADLDWNAYIAALRPKGHLHLVGVVPNPLSTQIFPLIAAQKSISGSPLGSPVTTAKMLDFAARHGVEPITETFSFEQVNEAMEKLRSGKPRYRLVLKH
;
A
#
# COMPACT_ATOMS: atom_id res chain seq x y z
N MET A 1 -3.92 -4.51 -10.36
CA MET A 1 -3.51 -3.16 -9.85
C MET A 1 -3.57 -3.18 -8.33
N LEU A 2 -2.58 -2.59 -7.65
CA LEU A 2 -2.54 -2.47 -6.19
C LEU A 2 -2.61 -0.98 -5.82
N SER A 3 -3.48 -0.62 -4.90
CA SER A 3 -3.59 0.75 -4.37
C SER A 3 -3.19 0.78 -2.90
N THR A 4 -2.20 1.59 -2.57
CA THR A 4 -1.70 1.83 -1.22
C THR A 4 -2.05 3.22 -0.69
N VAL A 5 -2.80 4.01 -1.46
CA VAL A 5 -3.11 5.40 -1.13
C VAL A 5 -4.20 5.49 -0.06
N ASN A 6 -4.14 6.57 0.70
CA ASN A 6 -5.12 6.95 1.72
C ASN A 6 -5.88 8.23 1.32
N ALA A 7 -6.10 8.43 0.03
CA ALA A 7 -6.79 9.59 -0.52
C ALA A 7 -7.88 9.16 -1.51
N ASP A 8 -8.86 10.02 -1.68
CA ASP A 8 -9.91 9.81 -2.69
C ASP A 8 -9.34 9.98 -4.09
N LEU A 9 -9.64 9.02 -4.95
CA LEU A 9 -9.24 9.01 -6.35
C LEU A 9 -10.48 8.80 -7.25
N ASP A 10 -10.32 9.04 -8.54
CA ASP A 10 -11.33 8.65 -9.53
C ASP A 10 -11.29 7.12 -9.74
N TRP A 11 -11.97 6.41 -8.86
CA TRP A 11 -12.01 4.93 -8.88
C TRP A 11 -12.61 4.39 -10.17
N ASN A 12 -13.52 5.12 -10.82
CA ASN A 12 -14.10 4.72 -12.10
C ASN A 12 -13.04 4.72 -13.21
N ALA A 13 -12.15 5.71 -13.24
CA ALA A 13 -11.03 5.75 -14.18
C ALA A 13 -10.06 4.56 -13.97
N TYR A 14 -9.72 4.26 -12.70
CA TYR A 14 -8.86 3.11 -12.39
C TYR A 14 -9.50 1.78 -12.78
N ILE A 15 -10.79 1.60 -12.52
CA ILE A 15 -11.55 0.40 -12.93
C ILE A 15 -11.63 0.31 -14.44
N ALA A 16 -11.86 1.44 -15.14
CA ALA A 16 -11.88 1.46 -16.59
C ALA A 16 -10.54 1.01 -17.19
N ALA A 17 -9.43 1.44 -16.62
CA ALA A 17 -8.07 1.09 -17.05
C ALA A 17 -7.69 -0.38 -16.81
N LEU A 18 -8.42 -1.13 -15.99
CA LEU A 18 -8.17 -2.56 -15.81
C LEU A 18 -8.51 -3.33 -17.09
N ARG A 19 -7.61 -4.25 -17.47
CA ARG A 19 -7.91 -5.24 -18.52
C ARG A 19 -9.11 -6.13 -18.14
N PRO A 20 -9.73 -6.82 -19.09
CA PRO A 20 -10.72 -7.86 -18.77
C PRO A 20 -10.18 -8.86 -17.73
N LYS A 21 -11.01 -9.27 -16.77
CA LYS A 21 -10.64 -10.08 -15.59
C LYS A 21 -9.59 -9.41 -14.70
N GLY A 22 -9.41 -8.10 -14.85
CA GLY A 22 -8.48 -7.33 -14.02
C GLY A 22 -8.97 -7.18 -12.60
N HIS A 23 -8.03 -7.00 -11.68
CA HIS A 23 -8.28 -6.90 -10.25
C HIS A 23 -7.70 -5.61 -9.67
N LEU A 24 -8.52 -4.85 -8.95
CA LEU A 24 -8.09 -3.73 -8.12
C LEU A 24 -8.07 -4.18 -6.66
N HIS A 25 -6.88 -4.18 -6.06
CA HIS A 25 -6.71 -4.55 -4.66
C HIS A 25 -6.31 -3.33 -3.83
N LEU A 26 -7.04 -3.10 -2.74
CA LEU A 26 -6.88 -1.95 -1.85
C LEU A 26 -6.21 -2.40 -0.55
N VAL A 27 -5.12 -1.75 -0.17
CA VAL A 27 -4.44 -1.92 1.12
C VAL A 27 -4.34 -0.60 1.90
N GLY A 28 -4.54 0.54 1.22
CA GLY A 28 -4.68 1.86 1.85
C GLY A 28 -6.11 2.10 2.29
N VAL A 29 -6.29 2.77 3.43
CA VAL A 29 -7.60 3.16 3.93
C VAL A 29 -7.99 4.49 3.30
N VAL A 30 -9.01 4.45 2.44
CA VAL A 30 -9.59 5.66 1.81
C VAL A 30 -10.59 6.30 2.77
N PRO A 31 -10.57 7.64 2.96
CA PRO A 31 -11.44 8.31 3.93
C PRO A 31 -12.94 8.20 3.62
N ASN A 32 -13.30 8.29 2.34
CA ASN A 32 -14.69 8.27 1.90
C ASN A 32 -15.09 6.91 1.30
N PRO A 33 -16.39 6.60 1.24
CA PRO A 33 -16.86 5.40 0.59
C PRO A 33 -16.44 5.32 -0.88
N LEU A 34 -15.98 4.15 -1.31
CA LEU A 34 -15.63 3.91 -2.70
C LEU A 34 -16.90 3.87 -3.54
N SER A 35 -17.11 4.89 -4.37
CA SER A 35 -18.24 4.96 -5.29
C SER A 35 -17.81 4.54 -6.69
N THR A 36 -18.48 3.54 -7.26
CA THR A 36 -18.17 3.04 -8.59
C THR A 36 -19.41 2.54 -9.32
N GLN A 37 -19.38 2.64 -10.65
CA GLN A 37 -20.41 2.07 -11.50
C GLN A 37 -20.23 0.53 -11.60
N ILE A 38 -21.33 -0.19 -11.52
CA ILE A 38 -21.29 -1.65 -11.51
C ILE A 38 -21.11 -2.23 -12.93
N PHE A 39 -21.67 -1.60 -13.94
CA PHE A 39 -21.63 -2.14 -15.30
C PHE A 39 -20.21 -2.41 -15.84
N PRO A 40 -19.21 -1.53 -15.67
CA PRO A 40 -17.83 -1.80 -16.09
C PRO A 40 -17.18 -3.02 -15.40
N LEU A 41 -17.62 -3.37 -14.18
CA LEU A 41 -17.17 -4.57 -13.49
C LEU A 41 -17.77 -5.83 -14.12
N ILE A 42 -19.08 -5.82 -14.35
CA ILE A 42 -19.83 -6.96 -14.92
C ILE A 42 -19.37 -7.24 -16.35
N ALA A 43 -19.34 -6.21 -17.21
CA ALA A 43 -19.06 -6.34 -18.64
C ALA A 43 -17.69 -6.96 -18.94
N ALA A 44 -16.71 -6.73 -18.09
CA ALA A 44 -15.35 -7.24 -18.27
C ALA A 44 -14.88 -8.17 -17.16
N GLN A 45 -15.79 -8.70 -16.34
CA GLN A 45 -15.49 -9.63 -15.24
C GLN A 45 -14.38 -9.12 -14.30
N LYS A 46 -14.37 -7.81 -14.05
CA LYS A 46 -13.38 -7.18 -13.18
C LYS A 46 -13.77 -7.36 -11.71
N SER A 47 -12.80 -7.24 -10.81
CA SER A 47 -13.04 -7.38 -9.37
C SER A 47 -12.33 -6.32 -8.56
N ILE A 48 -12.91 -6.01 -7.41
CA ILE A 48 -12.35 -5.12 -6.38
C ILE A 48 -12.25 -5.96 -5.09
N SER A 49 -11.15 -5.82 -4.40
CA SER A 49 -10.96 -6.46 -3.10
C SER A 49 -10.05 -5.61 -2.21
N GLY A 50 -9.95 -5.99 -0.97
CA GLY A 50 -9.03 -5.36 -0.03
C GLY A 50 -8.50 -6.37 0.98
N SER A 51 -7.36 -6.05 1.57
CA SER A 51 -6.84 -6.76 2.73
C SER A 51 -6.10 -5.80 3.66
N PRO A 52 -6.21 -6.01 4.96
CA PRO A 52 -5.42 -5.26 5.94
C PRO A 52 -4.00 -5.84 6.02
N LEU A 53 -3.67 -6.40 7.14
CA LEU A 53 -2.40 -7.07 7.41
C LEU A 53 -2.50 -8.57 7.09
N GLY A 54 -1.36 -9.20 6.80
CA GLY A 54 -1.28 -10.65 6.75
C GLY A 54 -1.36 -11.28 8.14
N SER A 55 -1.76 -12.57 8.21
CA SER A 55 -1.64 -13.32 9.44
C SER A 55 -0.15 -13.45 9.86
N PRO A 56 0.16 -13.72 11.14
CA PRO A 56 1.53 -13.96 11.57
C PRO A 56 2.26 -15.01 10.72
N VAL A 57 1.58 -16.08 10.35
CA VAL A 57 2.13 -17.13 9.48
C VAL A 57 2.44 -16.60 8.08
N THR A 58 1.54 -15.80 7.50
CA THR A 58 1.76 -15.19 6.17
C THR A 58 2.91 -14.19 6.22
N THR A 59 2.98 -13.41 7.30
CA THR A 59 4.07 -12.44 7.51
C THR A 59 5.42 -13.14 7.64
N ALA A 60 5.50 -14.24 8.41
CA ALA A 60 6.72 -15.03 8.52
C ALA A 60 7.18 -15.59 7.16
N LYS A 61 6.25 -16.12 6.35
CA LYS A 61 6.55 -16.57 4.99
C LYS A 61 7.04 -15.44 4.08
N MET A 62 6.45 -14.26 4.19
CA MET A 62 6.87 -13.08 3.43
C MET A 62 8.29 -12.66 3.81
N LEU A 63 8.62 -12.64 5.10
CA LEU A 63 9.97 -12.30 5.58
C LEU A 63 11.01 -13.33 5.11
N ASP A 64 10.68 -14.62 5.17
CA ASP A 64 11.53 -15.69 4.68
C ASP A 64 11.77 -15.59 3.15
N PHE A 65 10.72 -15.27 2.39
CA PHE A 65 10.84 -14.98 0.97
C PHE A 65 11.74 -13.76 0.71
N ALA A 66 11.52 -12.66 1.42
CA ALA A 66 12.29 -11.42 1.28
C ALA A 66 13.78 -11.68 1.57
N ALA A 67 14.09 -12.40 2.66
CA ALA A 67 15.46 -12.74 3.02
C ALA A 67 16.15 -13.60 1.95
N ARG A 68 15.46 -14.60 1.39
CA ARG A 68 16.01 -15.47 0.34
C ARG A 68 16.26 -14.77 -0.98
N HIS A 69 15.47 -13.73 -1.29
CA HIS A 69 15.54 -13.03 -2.58
C HIS A 69 16.20 -11.65 -2.49
N GLY A 70 16.75 -11.28 -1.34
CA GLY A 70 17.39 -9.97 -1.14
C GLY A 70 16.41 -8.79 -1.31
N VAL A 71 15.14 -8.98 -0.94
CA VAL A 71 14.13 -7.92 -1.00
C VAL A 71 14.19 -7.12 0.28
N GLU A 72 14.73 -5.91 0.21
CA GLU A 72 14.92 -5.02 1.36
C GLU A 72 14.23 -3.68 1.13
N PRO A 73 13.62 -3.08 2.16
CA PRO A 73 13.11 -1.72 2.07
C PRO A 73 14.26 -0.71 2.06
N ILE A 74 14.13 0.36 1.30
CA ILE A 74 15.02 1.51 1.42
C ILE A 74 14.70 2.23 2.73
N THR A 75 15.69 2.34 3.61
CA THR A 75 15.51 2.91 4.95
C THR A 75 16.48 4.05 5.22
N GLU A 76 16.03 5.01 6.02
CA GLU A 76 16.86 6.04 6.64
C GLU A 76 16.86 5.81 8.15
N THR A 77 18.05 5.73 8.75
CA THR A 77 18.19 5.40 10.17
C THR A 77 18.46 6.67 10.97
N PHE A 78 17.77 6.78 12.10
CA PHE A 78 17.96 7.81 13.12
C PHE A 78 18.23 7.14 14.47
N SER A 79 18.97 7.83 15.36
CA SER A 79 19.03 7.39 16.75
C SER A 79 17.69 7.66 17.44
N PHE A 80 17.43 6.99 18.55
CA PHE A 80 16.18 7.19 19.29
C PHE A 80 16.04 8.62 19.83
N GLU A 81 17.16 9.28 20.16
CA GLU A 81 17.19 10.69 20.57
C GLU A 81 16.75 11.65 19.46
N GLN A 82 16.90 11.24 18.21
CA GLN A 82 16.50 12.02 17.03
C GLN A 82 15.04 11.79 16.59
N VAL A 83 14.20 11.23 17.46
CA VAL A 83 12.79 10.92 17.13
C VAL A 83 12.03 12.14 16.60
N ASN A 84 12.25 13.31 17.16
CA ASN A 84 11.56 14.54 16.73
C ASN A 84 12.00 14.96 15.33
N GLU A 85 13.30 14.84 15.01
CA GLU A 85 13.85 15.11 13.67
C GLU A 85 13.26 14.14 12.64
N ALA A 86 13.20 12.85 12.97
CA ALA A 86 12.59 11.83 12.13
C ALA A 86 11.11 12.13 11.86
N MET A 87 10.37 12.55 12.89
CA MET A 87 8.95 12.92 12.76
C MET A 87 8.75 14.17 11.89
N GLU A 88 9.58 15.19 12.01
CA GLU A 88 9.54 16.37 11.15
C GLU A 88 9.83 15.98 9.69
N LYS A 89 10.82 15.13 9.45
CA LYS A 89 11.12 14.62 8.11
C LYS A 89 9.94 13.84 7.54
N LEU A 90 9.27 13.01 8.34
CA LEU A 90 8.07 12.28 7.92
C LEU A 90 6.94 13.24 7.51
N ARG A 91 6.67 14.27 8.33
CA ARG A 91 5.64 15.29 8.05
C ARG A 91 5.95 16.10 6.78
N SER A 92 7.21 16.31 6.47
CA SER A 92 7.63 17.03 5.25
C SER A 92 7.36 16.26 3.96
N GLY A 93 6.98 14.97 4.03
CA GLY A 93 6.76 14.10 2.87
C GLY A 93 8.03 13.74 2.09
N LYS A 94 9.22 13.95 2.66
CA LYS A 94 10.52 13.73 2.00
C LYS A 94 11.28 12.45 2.37
N PRO A 95 10.77 11.53 3.22
CA PRO A 95 11.51 10.29 3.53
C PRO A 95 11.62 9.37 2.30
N ARG A 96 12.76 8.70 2.15
CA ARG A 96 12.99 7.66 1.13
C ARG A 96 13.30 6.32 1.81
N TYR A 97 12.41 5.44 2.07
CA TYR A 97 10.94 5.59 2.07
C TYR A 97 10.44 5.26 3.45
N ARG A 98 11.30 4.65 4.28
CA ARG A 98 11.02 4.24 5.65
C ARG A 98 12.04 4.85 6.60
N LEU A 99 11.54 5.52 7.64
CA LEU A 99 12.39 5.98 8.75
C LEU A 99 12.42 4.91 9.83
N VAL A 100 13.62 4.59 10.31
CA VAL A 100 13.85 3.56 11.34
C VAL A 100 14.58 4.21 12.51
N LEU A 101 14.03 4.09 13.70
CA LEU A 101 14.70 4.49 14.94
C LEU A 101 15.48 3.29 15.50
N LYS A 102 16.72 3.51 15.87
CA LYS A 102 17.59 2.52 16.54
C LYS A 102 18.00 3.01 17.91
N HIS A 103 18.00 2.10 18.87
CA HIS A 103 18.67 2.25 20.17
C HIS A 103 20.16 2.12 20.04
#